data_5739187bd0cb7cf5341729ba33703e3f
#
_entry.id   5739187bd0cb7cf5341729ba33703e3f
#
_cell.length_a   1.000
_cell.length_b   1.000
_cell.length_c   1.000
_cell.angle_alpha   90.00
_cell.angle_beta   90.00
_cell.angle_gamma   90.00
#
_symmetry.space_group_name_H-M   'P 1'
#
loop_
_entity.id
_entity.type
_entity.pdbx_description
1 polymer ?
#
loop_
_entity_poly.entity_id
_entity_poly.type
_entity_poly.pdbx_seq_one_letter_code
_entity_poly.pdbx_strand_id
1 'polypeptide(L)'
;MNETTKKFIEKLIIIISIIIIAFFAYSITPKTFQNDTFYTIKIGEHIVQNTEKITDLLPWNKGLDMKDPFSWHENLPYTYPHWLYDVATYGIYSIGGFKGIYYATCVLSITLGLVIFGINKKINKSTILSFGMTIASLYCLKNFITARAQLVTFILFALTYFFIEMFLKTRKLRYAIVLIIIPIIIANIHCAVWPFYFILYLPFLAEQLIYFVVTVDYKNLYEKIVLFFKKRKISKEEFNEKRKIFKEQKEIRDKKVKKNLSNLYKVKFDREKNIKWLILIVVICAFTGLITPIKGTPYTYLIKTNEGNTTQNISEHLPLTLVKNDNMMVILTILLGILIFTRTKIKVRDFFMLAGLILLSFMSQRQVSMLVLIGNFILLKLICDLYDAIKLKVKSESQKNTYFIATLSVFSVVAILICGMSFKGCDEKKHDSYVDDKSYPVSASNYIINDLIPKVGVEKLHLYNEYNYGSYLLFRGIPVFIDSRADLYAPEFNGKKNSEGEYDGRDIFTDFLDISSLAANYENEFENYDVTHVITYSNSKLNSLIAKDSNYEELYDDGRFTIYERLSANDNEVN
;
A
#
# COMPACT_ATOMS: atom_id res chain seq x y z
N MET A 1 -17.58 -32.99 -27.55
CA MET A 1 -18.41 -32.03 -26.78
C MET A 1 -18.71 -30.85 -27.70
N ASN A 2 -19.99 -30.46 -27.83
CA ASN A 2 -20.37 -29.40 -28.76
C ASN A 2 -19.96 -28.01 -28.24
N GLU A 3 -19.91 -27.00 -29.10
CA GLU A 3 -19.44 -25.65 -28.77
C GLU A 3 -20.33 -24.93 -27.74
N THR A 4 -21.64 -25.21 -27.81
CA THR A 4 -22.63 -24.66 -26.87
C THR A 4 -22.37 -25.15 -25.44
N THR A 5 -22.11 -26.45 -25.28
CA THR A 5 -21.78 -27.07 -24.00
C THR A 5 -20.46 -26.53 -23.44
N LYS A 6 -19.43 -26.31 -24.30
CA LYS A 6 -18.15 -25.68 -23.85
C LYS A 6 -18.38 -24.29 -23.32
N LYS A 7 -19.13 -23.43 -24.03
CA LYS A 7 -19.46 -22.06 -23.59
C LYS A 7 -20.28 -22.03 -22.28
N PHE A 8 -21.20 -23.01 -22.11
CA PHE A 8 -21.95 -23.12 -20.86
C PHE A 8 -21.04 -23.45 -19.68
N ILE A 9 -20.16 -24.45 -19.84
CA ILE A 9 -19.20 -24.87 -18.83
C ILE A 9 -18.23 -23.70 -18.49
N GLU A 10 -17.75 -22.95 -19.48
CA GLU A 10 -16.90 -21.77 -19.24
C GLU A 10 -17.60 -20.69 -18.39
N LYS A 11 -18.88 -20.41 -18.64
CA LYS A 11 -19.68 -19.50 -17.80
C LYS A 11 -19.83 -20.03 -16.37
N LEU A 12 -20.10 -21.32 -16.21
CA LEU A 12 -20.21 -21.96 -14.90
C LEU A 12 -18.90 -21.87 -14.12
N ILE A 13 -17.76 -22.12 -14.77
CA ILE A 13 -16.43 -21.96 -14.16
C ILE A 13 -16.19 -20.53 -13.70
N ILE A 14 -16.63 -19.52 -14.46
CA ILE A 14 -16.49 -18.11 -14.04
C ILE A 14 -17.30 -17.85 -12.76
N ILE A 15 -18.55 -18.30 -12.69
CA ILE A 15 -19.41 -18.12 -11.52
C ILE A 15 -18.82 -18.83 -10.30
N ILE A 16 -18.41 -20.09 -10.45
CA ILE A 16 -17.75 -20.86 -9.39
C ILE A 16 -16.48 -20.16 -8.93
N SER A 17 -15.64 -19.68 -9.86
CA SER A 17 -14.43 -18.94 -9.52
C SER A 17 -14.71 -17.68 -8.69
N ILE A 18 -15.73 -16.90 -9.04
CA ILE A 18 -16.15 -15.70 -8.30
C ILE A 18 -16.55 -16.07 -6.86
N ILE A 19 -17.37 -17.12 -6.71
CA ILE A 19 -17.84 -17.58 -5.38
C ILE A 19 -16.65 -18.04 -4.52
N ILE A 20 -15.76 -18.86 -5.09
CA ILE A 20 -14.60 -19.37 -4.36
C ILE A 20 -13.62 -18.24 -4.00
N ILE A 21 -13.37 -17.29 -4.91
CA ILE A 21 -12.53 -16.12 -4.63
C ILE A 21 -13.13 -15.31 -3.48
N ALA A 22 -14.43 -15.03 -3.52
CA ALA A 22 -15.10 -14.30 -2.45
C ALA A 22 -15.03 -15.03 -1.11
N PHE A 23 -15.25 -16.36 -1.11
CA PHE A 23 -15.14 -17.18 0.10
C PHE A 23 -13.72 -17.24 0.64
N PHE A 24 -12.73 -17.41 -0.25
CA PHE A 24 -11.31 -17.39 0.15
C PHE A 24 -10.90 -16.03 0.70
N ALA A 25 -11.24 -14.93 0.03
CA ALA A 25 -10.96 -13.58 0.50
C ALA A 25 -11.59 -13.31 1.88
N TYR A 26 -12.84 -13.74 2.08
CA TYR A 26 -13.49 -13.70 3.39
C TYR A 26 -12.72 -14.53 4.44
N SER A 27 -12.29 -15.74 4.09
CA SER A 27 -11.63 -16.66 5.03
C SER A 27 -10.25 -16.19 5.50
N ILE A 28 -9.52 -15.45 4.67
CA ILE A 28 -8.18 -14.92 5.02
C ILE A 28 -8.23 -13.55 5.71
N THR A 29 -9.37 -12.87 5.74
CA THR A 29 -9.52 -11.57 6.42
C THR A 29 -9.49 -11.76 7.92
N PRO A 30 -8.55 -11.17 8.67
CA PRO A 30 -8.45 -11.35 10.12
C PRO A 30 -9.65 -10.70 10.83
N LYS A 31 -10.08 -11.30 11.94
CA LYS A 31 -11.15 -10.77 12.78
C LYS A 31 -10.61 -9.82 13.85
N THR A 32 -9.42 -10.13 14.37
CA THR A 32 -8.73 -9.32 15.37
C THR A 32 -8.08 -8.10 14.72
N PHE A 33 -8.27 -6.95 15.32
CA PHE A 33 -7.75 -5.70 14.80
C PHE A 33 -6.30 -5.44 15.23
N GLN A 34 -5.59 -4.73 14.37
CA GLN A 34 -4.26 -4.19 14.67
C GLN A 34 -4.37 -2.85 15.38
N ASN A 35 -3.28 -2.43 16.02
CA ASN A 35 -3.18 -1.19 16.78
C ASN A 35 -3.67 0.03 16.00
N ASP A 36 -3.32 0.16 14.73
CA ASP A 36 -3.71 1.28 13.88
C ASP A 36 -5.23 1.44 13.69
N THR A 37 -5.99 0.35 13.75
CA THR A 37 -7.46 0.42 13.61
C THR A 37 -8.09 1.28 14.72
N PHE A 38 -7.50 1.25 15.91
CA PHE A 38 -8.03 1.97 17.08
C PHE A 38 -7.86 3.48 16.96
N TYR A 39 -6.64 3.96 16.60
CA TYR A 39 -6.46 5.40 16.39
C TYR A 39 -7.30 5.91 15.20
N THR A 40 -7.41 5.12 14.12
CA THR A 40 -8.22 5.47 12.95
C THR A 40 -9.67 5.78 13.32
N ILE A 41 -10.29 4.95 14.19
CA ILE A 41 -11.65 5.20 14.69
C ILE A 41 -11.70 6.51 15.46
N LYS A 42 -10.75 6.71 16.39
CA LYS A 42 -10.78 7.85 17.31
C LYS A 42 -10.48 9.18 16.61
N ILE A 43 -9.57 9.18 15.64
CA ILE A 43 -9.30 10.35 14.80
C ILE A 43 -10.54 10.68 13.95
N GLY A 44 -11.19 9.68 13.36
CA GLY A 44 -12.42 9.88 12.60
C GLY A 44 -13.53 10.48 13.46
N GLU A 45 -13.70 10.02 14.71
CA GLU A 45 -14.60 10.59 15.70
C GLU A 45 -14.27 12.08 15.95
N HIS A 46 -13.01 12.38 16.23
CA HIS A 46 -12.54 13.74 16.49
C HIS A 46 -12.83 14.69 15.30
N ILE A 47 -12.52 14.25 14.07
CA ILE A 47 -12.79 15.05 12.87
C ILE A 47 -14.28 15.34 12.73
N VAL A 48 -15.15 14.33 12.90
CA VAL A 48 -16.59 14.49 12.77
C VAL A 48 -17.17 15.40 13.84
N GLN A 49 -16.72 15.28 15.09
CA GLN A 49 -17.21 16.09 16.22
C GLN A 49 -16.75 17.55 16.14
N ASN A 50 -15.56 17.81 15.57
CA ASN A 50 -15.00 19.17 15.49
C ASN A 50 -15.20 19.86 14.13
N THR A 51 -15.91 19.20 13.18
CA THR A 51 -16.25 19.79 11.89
C THR A 51 -17.71 20.26 11.91
N GLU A 52 -17.91 21.58 11.95
CA GLU A 52 -19.28 22.15 11.97
C GLU A 52 -20.00 21.91 10.64
N LYS A 53 -19.31 22.05 9.51
CA LYS A 53 -19.84 21.88 8.16
C LYS A 53 -18.89 21.08 7.29
N ILE A 54 -19.43 20.13 6.52
CA ILE A 54 -18.64 19.36 5.52
C ILE A 54 -17.88 20.29 4.55
N THR A 55 -18.44 21.47 4.26
CA THR A 55 -17.79 22.47 3.41
C THR A 55 -16.46 22.97 3.97
N ASP A 56 -16.25 22.89 5.28
CA ASP A 56 -15.00 23.31 5.92
C ASP A 56 -13.84 22.40 5.57
N LEU A 57 -14.12 21.16 5.20
CA LEU A 57 -13.14 20.18 4.71
C LEU A 57 -12.82 20.32 3.21
N LEU A 58 -13.37 21.32 2.52
CA LEU A 58 -12.98 21.60 1.14
C LEU A 58 -11.58 22.22 1.10
N PRO A 59 -10.75 21.91 0.07
CA PRO A 59 -9.34 22.32 -0.01
C PRO A 59 -9.11 23.85 0.10
N TRP A 60 -10.12 24.64 -0.27
CA TRP A 60 -10.08 26.10 -0.28
C TRP A 60 -10.71 26.76 0.94
N ASN A 61 -11.20 25.97 1.90
CA ASN A 61 -11.80 26.46 3.14
C ASN A 61 -10.86 26.31 4.33
N LYS A 62 -11.39 26.31 5.56
CA LYS A 62 -10.64 26.24 6.82
C LYS A 62 -9.66 25.07 6.89
N GLY A 63 -10.04 23.91 6.33
CA GLY A 63 -9.28 22.65 6.44
C GLY A 63 -9.38 22.03 7.83
N LEU A 64 -8.51 21.05 8.09
CA LEU A 64 -8.39 20.41 9.40
C LEU A 64 -7.50 21.25 10.35
N ASP A 65 -7.79 21.21 11.64
CA ASP A 65 -6.86 21.66 12.66
C ASP A 65 -5.72 20.64 12.72
N MET A 66 -4.53 21.07 12.29
CA MET A 66 -3.35 20.20 12.14
C MET A 66 -2.61 20.02 13.47
N LYS A 67 -3.36 19.79 14.57
CA LYS A 67 -2.84 19.50 15.90
C LYS A 67 -3.30 18.14 16.39
N ASP A 68 -2.47 17.50 17.19
CA ASP A 68 -2.83 16.26 17.89
C ASP A 68 -3.62 16.56 19.18
N PRO A 69 -4.82 15.98 19.34
CA PRO A 69 -5.62 16.19 20.55
C PRO A 69 -5.51 15.03 21.57
N PHE A 70 -4.69 14.00 21.32
CA PHE A 70 -4.75 12.75 22.06
C PHE A 70 -3.52 12.45 22.91
N SER A 71 -2.36 12.91 22.47
CA SER A 71 -1.14 12.81 23.24
C SER A 71 -1.16 13.88 24.34
N TRP A 72 -0.61 13.58 25.51
CA TRP A 72 -0.46 14.58 26.55
C TRP A 72 0.78 15.49 26.32
N HIS A 73 1.58 15.24 25.26
CA HIS A 73 2.61 16.19 24.81
C HIS A 73 1.97 17.44 24.23
N GLU A 74 2.43 18.59 24.68
CA GLU A 74 1.85 19.86 24.25
C GLU A 74 2.14 20.20 22.78
N ASN A 75 1.11 20.65 22.07
CA ASN A 75 1.20 21.30 20.76
C ASN A 75 1.83 20.46 19.62
N LEU A 76 1.79 19.14 19.67
CA LEU A 76 2.28 18.32 18.57
C LEU A 76 1.47 18.57 17.29
N PRO A 77 2.12 18.95 16.16
CA PRO A 77 1.43 19.06 14.88
C PRO A 77 1.15 17.68 14.29
N TYR A 78 -0.09 17.45 13.86
CA TYR A 78 -0.48 16.19 13.24
C TYR A 78 -0.92 16.38 11.78
N THR A 79 -0.46 15.52 10.89
CA THR A 79 -0.63 15.66 9.43
C THR A 79 -1.90 15.03 8.88
N TYR A 80 -2.64 14.26 9.67
CA TYR A 80 -3.88 13.54 9.28
C TYR A 80 -3.76 12.77 7.95
N PRO A 81 -2.78 11.89 7.77
CA PRO A 81 -2.44 11.30 6.48
C PRO A 81 -3.53 10.39 5.89
N HIS A 82 -4.53 10.01 6.68
CA HIS A 82 -5.63 9.12 6.31
C HIS A 82 -7.01 9.72 6.59
N TRP A 83 -7.12 11.02 6.76
CA TRP A 83 -8.29 11.71 7.31
C TRP A 83 -9.64 11.19 6.76
N LEU A 84 -9.77 10.97 5.44
CA LEU A 84 -11.04 10.51 4.84
C LEU A 84 -11.31 9.04 5.15
N TYR A 85 -10.26 8.21 5.25
CA TYR A 85 -10.38 6.83 5.69
C TYR A 85 -10.79 6.76 7.16
N ASP A 86 -10.22 7.63 8.01
CA ASP A 86 -10.53 7.70 9.44
C ASP A 86 -12.00 8.08 9.66
N VAL A 87 -12.49 9.10 8.96
CA VAL A 87 -13.91 9.50 8.98
C VAL A 87 -14.83 8.36 8.51
N ALA A 88 -14.46 7.67 7.42
CA ALA A 88 -15.26 6.54 6.92
C ALA A 88 -15.26 5.37 7.91
N THR A 89 -14.12 5.08 8.55
CA THR A 89 -14.00 4.01 9.54
C THR A 89 -14.81 4.33 10.80
N TYR A 90 -14.78 5.57 11.29
CA TYR A 90 -15.63 6.01 12.39
C TYR A 90 -17.12 5.90 12.02
N GLY A 91 -17.52 6.34 10.82
CA GLY A 91 -18.90 6.19 10.36
C GLY A 91 -19.40 4.75 10.34
N ILE A 92 -18.54 3.80 9.93
CA ILE A 92 -18.85 2.37 9.99
C ILE A 92 -18.91 1.88 11.44
N TYR A 93 -17.97 2.33 12.28
CA TYR A 93 -17.93 1.98 13.69
C TYR A 93 -19.15 2.48 14.45
N SER A 94 -19.58 3.70 14.22
CA SER A 94 -20.76 4.30 14.89
C SER A 94 -22.08 3.55 14.61
N ILE A 95 -22.18 2.90 13.43
CA ILE A 95 -23.35 2.12 13.04
C ILE A 95 -23.27 0.67 13.52
N GLY A 96 -22.12 0.03 13.38
CA GLY A 96 -21.97 -1.42 13.56
C GLY A 96 -20.88 -1.85 14.54
N GLY A 97 -20.22 -0.92 15.23
CA GLY A 97 -19.11 -1.20 16.13
C GLY A 97 -17.95 -1.93 15.42
N PHE A 98 -17.19 -2.67 16.14
CA PHE A 98 -16.11 -3.51 15.60
C PHE A 98 -16.61 -4.55 14.58
N LYS A 99 -17.82 -5.07 14.76
CA LYS A 99 -18.46 -6.00 13.81
C LYS A 99 -18.64 -5.33 12.44
N GLY A 100 -19.05 -4.06 12.42
CA GLY A 100 -19.19 -3.26 11.20
C GLY A 100 -17.85 -3.13 10.46
N ILE A 101 -16.77 -2.75 11.16
CA ILE A 101 -15.42 -2.63 10.59
C ILE A 101 -14.93 -3.97 10.02
N TYR A 102 -15.13 -5.08 10.75
CA TYR A 102 -14.76 -6.40 10.26
C TYR A 102 -15.45 -6.73 8.93
N TYR A 103 -16.77 -6.56 8.83
CA TYR A 103 -17.49 -6.84 7.60
C TYR A 103 -17.11 -5.87 6.45
N ALA A 104 -16.86 -4.60 6.75
CA ALA A 104 -16.35 -3.67 5.74
C ALA A 104 -14.98 -4.11 5.21
N THR A 105 -14.09 -4.58 6.08
CA THR A 105 -12.79 -5.15 5.68
C THR A 105 -12.96 -6.41 4.82
N CYS A 106 -13.91 -7.29 5.17
CA CYS A 106 -14.25 -8.46 4.35
C CYS A 106 -14.74 -8.04 2.95
N VAL A 107 -15.61 -7.04 2.85
CA VAL A 107 -16.10 -6.52 1.56
C VAL A 107 -14.96 -5.94 0.73
N LEU A 108 -14.05 -5.19 1.34
CA LEU A 108 -12.86 -4.66 0.64
C LEU A 108 -11.93 -5.79 0.17
N SER A 109 -11.70 -6.81 0.99
CA SER A 109 -10.90 -7.99 0.64
C SER A 109 -11.50 -8.76 -0.53
N ILE A 110 -12.81 -9.00 -0.51
CA ILE A 110 -13.56 -9.62 -1.61
C ILE A 110 -13.43 -8.75 -2.88
N THR A 111 -13.62 -7.45 -2.75
CA THR A 111 -13.50 -6.49 -3.87
C THR A 111 -12.11 -6.54 -4.47
N LEU A 112 -11.05 -6.56 -3.66
CA LEU A 112 -9.67 -6.72 -4.14
C LEU A 112 -9.52 -8.01 -4.96
N GLY A 113 -9.99 -9.15 -4.45
CA GLY A 113 -9.95 -10.43 -5.15
C GLY A 113 -10.69 -10.41 -6.49
N LEU A 114 -11.89 -9.81 -6.52
CA LEU A 114 -12.69 -9.68 -7.74
C LEU A 114 -12.06 -8.73 -8.76
N VAL A 115 -11.44 -7.64 -8.31
CA VAL A 115 -10.70 -6.70 -9.18
C VAL A 115 -9.49 -7.40 -9.80
N ILE A 116 -8.67 -8.11 -9.01
CA ILE A 116 -7.54 -8.89 -9.53
C ILE A 116 -8.03 -9.92 -10.54
N PHE A 117 -9.09 -10.67 -10.22
CA PHE A 117 -9.66 -11.66 -11.14
C PHE A 117 -10.16 -11.03 -12.43
N GLY A 118 -10.88 -9.91 -12.35
CA GLY A 118 -11.38 -9.18 -13.51
C GLY A 118 -10.26 -8.70 -14.43
N ILE A 119 -9.17 -8.17 -13.86
CA ILE A 119 -7.98 -7.74 -14.62
C ILE A 119 -7.30 -8.97 -15.25
N ASN A 120 -7.09 -10.04 -14.48
CA ASN A 120 -6.50 -11.28 -14.98
C ASN A 120 -7.31 -11.86 -16.14
N LYS A 121 -8.64 -11.82 -16.08
CA LYS A 121 -9.53 -12.24 -17.18
C LYS A 121 -9.43 -11.37 -18.43
N LYS A 122 -9.07 -10.09 -18.29
CA LYS A 122 -8.84 -9.19 -19.43
C LYS A 122 -7.47 -9.41 -20.06
N ILE A 123 -6.47 -9.82 -19.29
CA ILE A 123 -5.14 -10.17 -19.77
C ILE A 123 -5.17 -11.53 -20.46
N ASN A 124 -5.86 -12.52 -19.88
CA ASN A 124 -5.89 -13.91 -20.33
C ASN A 124 -7.31 -14.42 -20.58
N LYS A 125 -7.49 -15.18 -21.65
CA LYS A 125 -8.76 -15.83 -21.98
C LYS A 125 -9.09 -17.02 -21.05
N SER A 126 -8.08 -17.71 -20.50
CA SER A 126 -8.28 -18.86 -19.61
C SER A 126 -8.81 -18.43 -18.24
N THR A 127 -10.01 -18.86 -17.90
CA THR A 127 -10.63 -18.58 -16.58
C THR A 127 -9.85 -19.27 -15.47
N ILE A 128 -9.42 -20.49 -15.69
CA ILE A 128 -8.73 -21.33 -14.70
C ILE A 128 -7.38 -20.73 -14.32
N LEU A 129 -6.59 -20.28 -15.31
CA LEU A 129 -5.32 -19.62 -15.03
C LEU A 129 -5.53 -18.27 -14.32
N SER A 130 -6.55 -17.50 -14.73
CA SER A 130 -6.91 -16.25 -14.06
C SER A 130 -7.34 -16.48 -12.60
N PHE A 131 -8.11 -17.54 -12.34
CA PHE A 131 -8.50 -17.96 -11.01
C PHE A 131 -7.30 -18.35 -10.16
N GLY A 132 -6.45 -19.27 -10.64
CA GLY A 132 -5.26 -19.71 -9.89
C GLY A 132 -4.32 -18.56 -9.54
N MET A 133 -4.05 -17.66 -10.49
CA MET A 133 -3.21 -16.48 -10.26
C MET A 133 -3.83 -15.50 -9.25
N THR A 134 -5.17 -15.37 -9.24
CA THR A 134 -5.86 -14.53 -8.26
C THR A 134 -5.76 -15.10 -6.85
N ILE A 135 -6.00 -16.40 -6.68
CA ILE A 135 -5.87 -17.08 -5.39
C ILE A 135 -4.43 -17.00 -4.87
N ALA A 136 -3.44 -17.26 -5.73
CA ALA A 136 -2.03 -17.14 -5.35
C ALA A 136 -1.69 -15.71 -4.87
N SER A 137 -2.20 -14.69 -5.58
CA SER A 137 -1.99 -13.29 -5.17
C SER A 137 -2.65 -12.98 -3.83
N LEU A 138 -3.89 -13.40 -3.61
CA LEU A 138 -4.58 -13.18 -2.34
C LEU A 138 -3.88 -13.92 -1.19
N TYR A 139 -3.39 -15.14 -1.42
CA TYR A 139 -2.63 -15.88 -0.43
C TYR A 139 -1.34 -15.16 -0.02
N CYS A 140 -0.59 -14.64 -1.01
CA CYS A 140 0.62 -13.87 -0.73
C CYS A 140 0.33 -12.50 -0.07
N LEU A 141 -0.86 -11.93 -0.31
CA LEU A 141 -1.29 -10.66 0.29
C LEU A 141 -1.96 -10.82 1.66
N LYS A 142 -2.23 -12.03 2.16
CA LYS A 142 -3.04 -12.26 3.34
C LYS A 142 -2.62 -11.44 4.57
N ASN A 143 -1.31 -11.31 4.81
CA ASN A 143 -0.76 -10.57 5.95
C ASN A 143 -0.91 -9.03 5.82
N PHE A 144 -1.22 -8.54 4.61
CA PHE A 144 -1.47 -7.13 4.31
C PHE A 144 -2.97 -6.80 4.23
N ILE A 145 -3.85 -7.81 4.34
CA ILE A 145 -5.31 -7.65 4.35
C ILE A 145 -5.74 -7.37 5.78
N THR A 146 -5.82 -6.10 6.13
CA THR A 146 -6.17 -5.61 7.47
C THR A 146 -7.09 -4.40 7.37
N ALA A 147 -7.70 -3.97 8.49
CA ALA A 147 -8.57 -2.80 8.55
C ALA A 147 -7.74 -1.50 8.51
N ARG A 148 -7.05 -1.26 7.41
CA ARG A 148 -6.17 -0.10 7.15
C ARG A 148 -6.47 0.51 5.78
N ALA A 149 -6.17 1.78 5.60
CA ALA A 149 -6.28 2.50 4.31
C ALA A 149 -5.52 1.80 3.16
N GLN A 150 -4.49 1.03 3.49
CA GLN A 150 -3.67 0.26 2.55
C GLN A 150 -4.51 -0.70 1.69
N LEU A 151 -5.55 -1.34 2.24
CA LEU A 151 -6.41 -2.27 1.50
C LEU A 151 -7.17 -1.58 0.36
N VAL A 152 -7.67 -0.37 0.61
CA VAL A 152 -8.30 0.47 -0.44
C VAL A 152 -7.26 0.86 -1.50
N THR A 153 -6.05 1.20 -1.06
CA THR A 153 -4.96 1.59 -1.95
C THR A 153 -4.56 0.46 -2.90
N PHE A 154 -4.55 -0.79 -2.45
CA PHE A 154 -4.28 -1.95 -3.33
C PHE A 154 -5.30 -2.04 -4.48
N ILE A 155 -6.59 -1.84 -4.18
CA ILE A 155 -7.64 -1.82 -5.21
C ILE A 155 -7.37 -0.69 -6.21
N LEU A 156 -7.05 0.51 -5.72
CA LEU A 156 -6.81 1.68 -6.56
C LEU A 156 -5.55 1.52 -7.43
N PHE A 157 -4.48 0.94 -6.92
CA PHE A 157 -3.26 0.68 -7.70
C PHE A 157 -3.45 -0.42 -8.76
N ALA A 158 -4.18 -1.50 -8.44
CA ALA A 158 -4.54 -2.52 -9.43
C ALA A 158 -5.36 -1.90 -10.58
N LEU A 159 -6.35 -1.07 -10.25
CA LEU A 159 -7.14 -0.33 -11.23
C LEU A 159 -6.30 0.66 -12.03
N THR A 160 -5.36 1.37 -11.40
CA THR A 160 -4.45 2.31 -12.08
C THR A 160 -3.65 1.59 -13.16
N TYR A 161 -2.98 0.48 -12.81
CA TYR A 161 -2.24 -0.31 -13.78
C TYR A 161 -3.12 -0.74 -14.96
N PHE A 162 -4.31 -1.26 -14.66
CA PHE A 162 -5.27 -1.67 -15.69
C PHE A 162 -5.71 -0.51 -16.58
N PHE A 163 -6.04 0.64 -16.01
CA PHE A 163 -6.52 1.79 -16.79
C PHE A 163 -5.42 2.47 -17.61
N ILE A 164 -4.16 2.46 -17.15
CA ILE A 164 -3.01 2.87 -17.97
C ILE A 164 -2.93 2.02 -19.24
N GLU A 165 -2.94 0.68 -19.11
CA GLU A 165 -2.91 -0.26 -20.24
C GLU A 165 -4.10 -0.03 -21.19
N MET A 166 -5.31 0.12 -20.65
CA MET A 166 -6.53 0.34 -21.44
C MET A 166 -6.54 1.70 -22.13
N PHE A 167 -6.03 2.75 -21.48
CA PHE A 167 -5.92 4.08 -22.07
C PHE A 167 -4.92 4.10 -23.22
N LEU A 168 -3.73 3.54 -23.02
CA LEU A 168 -2.72 3.45 -24.07
C LEU A 168 -3.24 2.69 -25.30
N LYS A 169 -3.97 1.60 -25.08
CA LYS A 169 -4.54 0.77 -26.16
C LYS A 169 -5.68 1.48 -26.92
N THR A 170 -6.56 2.22 -26.25
CA THR A 170 -7.85 2.66 -26.81
C THR A 170 -8.04 4.17 -26.88
N ARG A 171 -7.29 4.95 -26.09
CA ARG A 171 -7.42 6.41 -25.92
C ARG A 171 -8.84 6.88 -25.57
N LYS A 172 -9.64 6.06 -24.86
CA LYS A 172 -10.99 6.48 -24.47
C LYS A 172 -10.95 7.43 -23.29
N LEU A 173 -11.69 8.55 -23.38
CA LEU A 173 -11.74 9.61 -22.35
C LEU A 173 -12.12 9.07 -20.96
N ARG A 174 -13.04 8.10 -20.90
CA ARG A 174 -13.43 7.48 -19.62
C ARG A 174 -12.27 6.92 -18.81
N TYR A 175 -11.25 6.38 -19.46
CA TYR A 175 -10.06 5.86 -18.77
C TYR A 175 -9.15 7.00 -18.28
N ALA A 176 -9.05 8.09 -19.05
CA ALA A 176 -8.32 9.28 -18.61
C ALA A 176 -8.98 9.91 -17.36
N ILE A 177 -10.32 10.02 -17.35
CA ILE A 177 -11.07 10.55 -16.21
C ILE A 177 -10.80 9.71 -14.96
N VAL A 178 -10.88 8.37 -15.06
CA VAL A 178 -10.61 7.49 -13.91
C VAL A 178 -9.18 7.64 -13.42
N LEU A 179 -8.19 7.74 -14.33
CA LEU A 179 -6.79 7.96 -13.96
C LEU A 179 -6.56 9.32 -13.27
N ILE A 180 -7.40 10.33 -13.47
CA ILE A 180 -7.33 11.62 -12.76
C ILE A 180 -8.05 11.53 -11.40
N ILE A 181 -9.15 10.79 -11.30
CA ILE A 181 -9.91 10.65 -10.06
C ILE A 181 -9.16 9.82 -9.01
N ILE A 182 -8.48 8.74 -9.43
CA ILE A 182 -7.78 7.85 -8.49
C ILE A 182 -6.77 8.60 -7.60
N PRO A 183 -5.84 9.43 -8.10
CA PRO A 183 -4.89 10.12 -7.23
C PRO A 183 -5.53 11.16 -6.32
N ILE A 184 -6.70 11.73 -6.67
CA ILE A 184 -7.48 12.56 -5.75
C ILE A 184 -7.97 11.72 -4.56
N ILE A 185 -8.50 10.52 -4.84
CA ILE A 185 -8.93 9.60 -3.79
C ILE A 185 -7.75 9.19 -2.90
N ILE A 186 -6.61 8.83 -3.50
CA ILE A 186 -5.39 8.43 -2.76
C ILE A 186 -4.90 9.57 -1.86
N ALA A 187 -4.86 10.82 -2.35
CA ALA A 187 -4.42 11.98 -1.58
C ALA A 187 -5.26 12.22 -0.31
N ASN A 188 -6.52 11.76 -0.30
CA ASN A 188 -7.43 11.95 0.82
C ASN A 188 -7.57 10.70 1.72
N ILE A 189 -7.44 9.50 1.15
CA ILE A 189 -7.56 8.24 1.91
C ILE A 189 -6.21 7.78 2.48
N HIS A 190 -5.10 8.04 1.76
CA HIS A 190 -3.77 7.54 2.13
C HIS A 190 -2.67 8.41 1.49
N CYS A 191 -2.51 9.64 1.97
CA CYS A 191 -1.63 10.62 1.33
C CYS A 191 -0.15 10.19 1.27
N ALA A 192 0.31 9.41 2.25
CA ALA A 192 1.68 8.88 2.30
C ALA A 192 2.09 8.10 1.03
N VAL A 193 1.12 7.43 0.38
CA VAL A 193 1.37 6.64 -0.83
C VAL A 193 1.00 7.38 -2.12
N TRP A 194 0.53 8.62 -2.05
CA TRP A 194 0.19 9.41 -3.23
C TRP A 194 1.35 9.56 -4.23
N PRO A 195 2.62 9.76 -3.81
CA PRO A 195 3.74 9.80 -4.74
C PRO A 195 3.97 8.46 -5.49
N PHE A 196 3.66 7.33 -4.85
CA PHE A 196 3.81 6.00 -5.48
C PHE A 196 2.86 5.80 -6.67
N TYR A 197 1.76 6.55 -6.73
CA TYR A 197 0.89 6.57 -7.90
C TYR A 197 1.66 6.91 -9.18
N PHE A 198 2.59 7.86 -9.12
CA PHE A 198 3.39 8.30 -10.26
C PHE A 198 4.46 7.29 -10.65
N ILE A 199 4.97 6.51 -9.70
CA ILE A 199 5.96 5.46 -9.96
C ILE A 199 5.41 4.42 -10.94
N LEU A 200 4.10 4.13 -10.91
CA LEU A 200 3.47 3.19 -11.84
C LEU A 200 3.53 3.64 -13.31
N TYR A 201 3.71 4.92 -13.59
CA TYR A 201 3.82 5.46 -14.94
C TYR A 201 5.26 5.41 -15.49
N LEU A 202 6.27 5.43 -14.61
CA LEU A 202 7.67 5.49 -15.01
C LEU A 202 8.10 4.39 -15.99
N PRO A 203 7.73 3.12 -15.85
CA PRO A 203 8.09 2.07 -16.79
C PRO A 203 7.54 2.30 -18.19
N PHE A 204 6.32 2.85 -18.31
CA PHE A 204 5.71 3.17 -19.60
C PHE A 204 6.42 4.36 -20.29
N LEU A 205 6.81 5.36 -19.52
CA LEU A 205 7.58 6.51 -20.01
C LEU A 205 9.00 6.09 -20.40
N ALA A 206 9.64 5.26 -19.57
CA ALA A 206 10.99 4.74 -19.83
C ALA A 206 11.04 3.90 -21.12
N GLU A 207 10.07 3.01 -21.35
CA GLU A 207 9.99 2.25 -22.60
C GLU A 207 9.95 3.18 -23.82
N GLN A 208 9.14 4.24 -23.78
CA GLN A 208 9.02 5.17 -24.91
C GLN A 208 10.26 6.04 -25.07
N LEU A 209 10.90 6.44 -23.98
CA LEU A 209 12.16 7.17 -24.02
C LEU A 209 13.26 6.31 -24.67
N ILE A 210 13.42 5.07 -24.22
CA ILE A 210 14.41 4.14 -24.79
C ILE A 210 14.06 3.84 -26.26
N TYR A 211 12.78 3.60 -26.58
CA TYR A 211 12.34 3.43 -27.95
C TYR A 211 12.74 4.64 -28.80
N PHE A 212 12.51 5.85 -28.32
CA PHE A 212 12.90 7.07 -29.00
C PHE A 212 14.42 7.15 -29.20
N VAL A 213 15.22 6.95 -28.16
CA VAL A 213 16.69 7.00 -28.22
C VAL A 213 17.25 5.98 -29.22
N VAL A 214 16.75 4.73 -29.18
CA VAL A 214 17.22 3.65 -30.08
C VAL A 214 16.76 3.85 -31.52
N THR A 215 15.64 4.54 -31.75
CA THR A 215 15.07 4.70 -33.09
C THR A 215 15.32 6.06 -33.70
N VAL A 216 15.78 7.05 -32.93
CA VAL A 216 16.04 8.40 -33.43
C VAL A 216 17.24 8.41 -34.37
N ASP A 217 17.07 9.05 -35.49
CA ASP A 217 18.17 9.42 -36.38
C ASP A 217 18.59 10.85 -36.10
N TYR A 218 19.65 10.99 -35.32
CA TYR A 218 20.15 12.29 -34.86
C TYR A 218 20.50 13.22 -36.03
N LYS A 219 21.03 12.66 -37.14
CA LYS A 219 21.33 13.44 -38.35
C LYS A 219 20.07 14.03 -38.99
N ASN A 220 19.06 13.18 -39.19
CA ASN A 220 17.78 13.58 -39.75
C ASN A 220 16.98 14.52 -38.82
N LEU A 221 17.12 14.35 -37.51
CA LEU A 221 16.54 15.24 -36.50
C LEU A 221 17.20 16.62 -36.55
N TYR A 222 18.52 16.67 -36.61
CA TYR A 222 19.28 17.90 -36.75
C TYR A 222 18.89 18.64 -38.04
N GLU A 223 18.87 17.96 -39.20
CA GLU A 223 18.46 18.54 -40.47
C GLU A 223 17.02 19.10 -40.47
N LYS A 224 16.10 18.42 -39.79
CA LYS A 224 14.71 18.92 -39.58
C LYS A 224 14.66 20.19 -38.73
N ILE A 225 15.43 20.23 -37.67
CA ILE A 225 15.53 21.43 -36.82
C ILE A 225 16.08 22.58 -37.63
N VAL A 226 17.16 22.36 -38.39
CA VAL A 226 17.74 23.36 -39.27
C VAL A 226 16.72 23.82 -40.34
N LEU A 227 15.99 22.88 -40.96
CA LEU A 227 14.94 23.18 -41.93
C LEU A 227 13.79 24.01 -41.34
N PHE A 228 13.40 23.72 -40.08
CA PHE A 228 12.37 24.48 -39.37
C PHE A 228 12.79 25.94 -39.14
N PHE A 229 14.02 26.18 -38.73
CA PHE A 229 14.55 27.54 -38.55
C PHE A 229 14.78 28.25 -39.90
N LYS A 230 15.12 27.51 -40.96
CA LYS A 230 15.27 28.06 -42.32
C LYS A 230 13.95 28.25 -43.08
N LYS A 231 12.82 27.82 -42.53
CA LYS A 231 11.50 27.88 -43.19
C LYS A 231 11.12 29.27 -43.72
N ARG A 232 11.61 30.36 -43.11
CA ARG A 232 11.39 31.74 -43.53
C ARG A 232 12.30 32.20 -44.70
N LYS A 233 13.36 31.41 -45.03
CA LYS A 233 14.39 31.76 -46.00
C LYS A 233 14.37 30.91 -47.27
N ILE A 234 13.50 29.89 -47.37
CA ILE A 234 13.38 28.99 -48.54
C ILE A 234 11.97 29.05 -49.12
N SER A 235 11.87 28.75 -50.44
CA SER A 235 10.58 28.75 -51.13
C SER A 235 9.64 27.66 -50.55
N LYS A 236 8.34 27.88 -50.69
CA LYS A 236 7.31 26.95 -50.22
C LYS A 236 7.41 25.59 -50.93
N GLU A 237 7.83 25.59 -52.17
CA GLU A 237 8.00 24.39 -53.00
C GLU A 237 9.21 23.57 -52.52
N GLU A 238 10.36 24.18 -52.35
CA GLU A 238 11.59 23.55 -51.83
C GLU A 238 11.39 22.98 -50.42
N PHE A 239 10.62 23.70 -49.58
CA PHE A 239 10.28 23.20 -48.25
C PHE A 239 9.43 21.93 -48.30
N ASN A 240 8.41 21.89 -49.18
CA ASN A 240 7.52 20.75 -49.36
C ASN A 240 8.25 19.53 -49.94
N GLU A 241 9.14 19.73 -50.92
CA GLU A 241 9.96 18.68 -51.50
C GLU A 241 10.89 18.03 -50.45
N LYS A 242 11.65 18.84 -49.72
CA LYS A 242 12.50 18.34 -48.60
C LYS A 242 11.68 17.59 -47.58
N ARG A 243 10.49 18.08 -47.22
CA ARG A 243 9.57 17.39 -46.26
C ARG A 243 9.10 16.03 -46.80
N LYS A 244 8.87 15.90 -48.11
CA LYS A 244 8.48 14.63 -48.74
C LYS A 244 9.62 13.62 -48.70
N ILE A 245 10.83 14.02 -49.04
CA ILE A 245 12.04 13.19 -48.97
C ILE A 245 12.27 12.69 -47.54
N PHE A 246 12.18 13.56 -46.53
CA PHE A 246 12.28 13.19 -45.16
C PHE A 246 11.22 12.18 -44.70
N LYS A 247 10.01 12.28 -45.23
CA LYS A 247 8.93 11.35 -44.92
C LYS A 247 9.19 9.95 -45.47
N GLU A 248 9.66 9.87 -46.71
CA GLU A 248 10.01 8.60 -47.36
C GLU A 248 11.21 7.93 -46.70
N GLN A 249 12.28 8.66 -46.41
CA GLN A 249 13.44 8.16 -45.67
C GLN A 249 13.05 7.64 -44.30
N LYS A 250 12.13 8.34 -43.63
CA LYS A 250 11.60 7.91 -42.33
C LYS A 250 10.85 6.59 -42.43
N GLU A 251 10.02 6.38 -43.43
CA GLU A 251 9.25 5.15 -43.64
C GLU A 251 10.17 3.93 -43.88
N ILE A 252 11.19 4.10 -44.72
CA ILE A 252 12.19 3.05 -45.01
C ILE A 252 12.93 2.66 -43.70
N ARG A 253 13.36 3.67 -42.96
CA ARG A 253 14.07 3.47 -41.72
C ARG A 253 13.17 2.82 -40.64
N ASP A 254 11.94 3.30 -40.47
CA ASP A 254 10.99 2.74 -39.49
C ASP A 254 10.74 1.24 -39.76
N LYS A 255 10.72 0.81 -41.04
CA LYS A 255 10.67 -0.61 -41.41
C LYS A 255 11.93 -1.37 -40.99
N LYS A 256 13.13 -0.82 -41.24
CA LYS A 256 14.42 -1.43 -40.85
C LYS A 256 14.54 -1.55 -39.31
N VAL A 257 14.23 -0.47 -38.60
CA VAL A 257 14.24 -0.44 -37.13
C VAL A 257 13.26 -1.45 -36.54
N LYS A 258 12.03 -1.50 -37.07
CA LYS A 258 11.02 -2.47 -36.64
C LYS A 258 11.51 -3.92 -36.80
N LYS A 259 12.18 -4.24 -37.92
CA LYS A 259 12.78 -5.54 -38.17
C LYS A 259 13.90 -5.83 -37.16
N ASN A 260 14.79 -4.88 -36.88
CA ASN A 260 15.88 -5.04 -35.92
C ASN A 260 15.34 -5.25 -34.50
N LEU A 261 14.35 -4.43 -34.08
CA LEU A 261 13.74 -4.58 -32.75
C LEU A 261 12.96 -5.89 -32.59
N SER A 262 12.36 -6.43 -33.67
CA SER A 262 11.69 -7.74 -33.63
C SER A 262 12.65 -8.91 -33.43
N ASN A 263 13.93 -8.74 -33.80
CA ASN A 263 14.97 -9.76 -33.67
C ASN A 263 15.69 -9.76 -32.30
N LEU A 264 15.35 -8.81 -31.41
CA LEU A 264 15.94 -8.79 -30.08
C LEU A 264 15.63 -10.07 -29.32
N TYR A 265 16.64 -10.60 -28.63
CA TYR A 265 16.50 -11.77 -27.77
C TYR A 265 15.88 -11.35 -26.43
N LYS A 266 14.84 -12.07 -25.98
CA LYS A 266 14.18 -11.86 -24.67
C LYS A 266 13.40 -10.56 -24.49
N VAL A 267 13.60 -9.52 -25.27
CA VAL A 267 12.97 -8.21 -25.08
C VAL A 267 12.11 -7.83 -26.28
N LYS A 268 10.97 -7.21 -26.04
CA LYS A 268 10.12 -6.62 -27.08
C LYS A 268 9.71 -5.18 -26.72
N PHE A 269 9.67 -4.30 -27.72
CA PHE A 269 9.23 -2.92 -27.58
C PHE A 269 7.83 -2.75 -28.17
N ASP A 270 6.99 -1.99 -27.47
CA ASP A 270 5.72 -1.51 -28.00
C ASP A 270 5.81 0.00 -28.27
N ARG A 271 5.53 0.42 -29.52
CA ARG A 271 5.38 1.83 -29.84
C ARG A 271 3.99 2.30 -29.45
N GLU A 272 3.89 3.05 -28.36
CA GLU A 272 2.61 3.59 -27.90
C GLU A 272 2.31 4.95 -28.53
N LYS A 273 1.32 4.99 -29.42
CA LYS A 273 0.91 6.24 -30.09
C LYS A 273 0.30 7.27 -29.11
N ASN A 274 -0.24 6.79 -28.01
CA ASN A 274 -1.01 7.59 -27.06
C ASN A 274 -0.17 8.11 -25.87
N ILE A 275 1.14 7.84 -25.86
CA ILE A 275 2.02 8.20 -24.73
C ILE A 275 2.00 9.71 -24.39
N LYS A 276 1.92 10.59 -25.40
CA LYS A 276 1.84 12.03 -25.17
C LYS A 276 0.62 12.46 -24.37
N TRP A 277 -0.50 11.73 -24.51
CA TRP A 277 -1.71 11.98 -23.76
C TRP A 277 -1.61 11.41 -22.34
N LEU A 278 -0.86 10.30 -22.18
CA LEU A 278 -0.55 9.77 -20.85
C LEU A 278 0.32 10.75 -20.07
N ILE A 279 1.32 11.38 -20.71
CA ILE A 279 2.15 12.43 -20.10
C ILE A 279 1.26 13.60 -19.63
N LEU A 280 0.32 14.04 -20.48
CA LEU A 280 -0.62 15.10 -20.10
C LEU A 280 -1.45 14.71 -18.87
N ILE A 281 -1.94 13.46 -18.79
CA ILE A 281 -2.66 12.96 -17.63
C ILE A 281 -1.76 13.01 -16.38
N VAL A 282 -0.50 12.55 -16.47
CA VAL A 282 0.45 12.58 -15.35
C VAL A 282 0.68 14.01 -14.85
N VAL A 283 0.84 14.97 -15.77
CA VAL A 283 0.98 16.39 -15.42
C VAL A 283 -0.26 16.91 -14.69
N ILE A 284 -1.47 16.58 -15.17
CA ILE A 284 -2.72 16.96 -14.47
C ILE A 284 -2.76 16.30 -13.09
N CYS A 285 -2.41 15.01 -12.99
CA CYS A 285 -2.40 14.27 -11.73
C CYS A 285 -1.43 14.86 -10.70
N ALA A 286 -0.33 15.51 -11.12
CA ALA A 286 0.60 16.16 -10.22
C ALA A 286 -0.03 17.29 -9.39
N PHE A 287 -1.15 17.86 -9.84
CA PHE A 287 -1.89 18.88 -9.10
C PHE A 287 -3.00 18.32 -8.21
N THR A 288 -3.29 17.02 -8.30
CA THR A 288 -4.38 16.39 -7.53
C THR A 288 -4.11 16.34 -6.03
N GLY A 289 -2.84 16.36 -5.62
CA GLY A 289 -2.44 16.45 -4.21
C GLY A 289 -2.84 17.77 -3.53
N LEU A 290 -3.27 18.79 -4.30
CA LEU A 290 -3.83 20.03 -3.75
C LEU A 290 -5.34 19.92 -3.44
N ILE A 291 -6.01 18.86 -3.90
CA ILE A 291 -7.45 18.65 -3.69
C ILE A 291 -7.66 17.84 -2.40
N THR A 292 -7.27 18.45 -1.27
CA THR A 292 -7.35 17.85 0.07
C THR A 292 -7.37 18.93 1.15
N PRO A 293 -8.06 18.73 2.30
CA PRO A 293 -8.03 19.68 3.43
C PRO A 293 -6.70 19.69 4.20
N ILE A 294 -5.81 18.71 3.96
CA ILE A 294 -4.49 18.61 4.62
C ILE A 294 -3.38 19.39 3.88
N LYS A 295 -3.76 20.33 3.02
CA LYS A 295 -2.85 21.27 2.33
C LYS A 295 -1.75 20.57 1.52
N GLY A 296 -0.50 20.92 1.74
CA GLY A 296 0.68 20.40 1.02
C GLY A 296 1.18 19.03 1.50
N THR A 297 0.53 18.40 2.47
CA THR A 297 0.95 17.11 3.05
C THR A 297 1.25 16.01 2.01
N PRO A 298 0.45 15.80 0.95
CA PRO A 298 0.75 14.77 -0.04
C PRO A 298 2.11 14.93 -0.74
N TYR A 299 2.63 16.16 -0.82
CA TYR A 299 3.93 16.46 -1.46
C TYR A 299 5.12 16.32 -0.50
N THR A 300 4.91 16.60 0.79
CA THR A 300 5.99 16.70 1.78
C THR A 300 6.12 15.44 2.65
N TYR A 301 5.03 14.70 2.84
CA TYR A 301 4.98 13.57 3.77
C TYR A 301 6.07 12.52 3.50
N LEU A 302 6.17 12.02 2.26
CA LEU A 302 7.16 10.99 1.92
C LEU A 302 8.60 11.50 2.06
N ILE A 303 8.85 12.80 1.78
CA ILE A 303 10.17 13.40 1.92
C ILE A 303 10.56 13.40 3.40
N LYS A 304 9.69 13.92 4.27
CA LYS A 304 9.90 13.93 5.72
C LYS A 304 10.12 12.52 6.28
N THR A 305 9.28 11.55 5.89
CA THR A 305 9.44 10.15 6.32
C THR A 305 10.80 9.56 5.93
N ASN A 306 11.37 9.94 4.77
CA ASN A 306 12.68 9.47 4.33
C ASN A 306 13.85 10.23 4.97
N GLU A 307 13.64 11.42 5.47
CA GLU A 307 14.66 12.20 6.20
C GLU A 307 14.78 11.74 7.67
N GLY A 308 13.74 11.11 8.22
CA GLY A 308 13.70 10.64 9.60
C GLY A 308 14.18 9.21 9.82
N ASN A 309 14.22 8.82 11.10
CA ASN A 309 14.68 7.50 11.55
C ASN A 309 13.56 6.48 11.80
N THR A 310 12.30 6.90 11.80
CA THR A 310 11.15 6.02 12.11
C THR A 310 11.09 4.79 11.21
N THR A 311 11.46 4.92 9.92
CA THR A 311 11.48 3.82 8.96
C THR A 311 12.54 2.76 9.27
N GLN A 312 13.59 3.09 10.03
CA GLN A 312 14.65 2.16 10.40
C GLN A 312 14.29 1.31 11.63
N ASN A 313 13.36 1.76 12.44
CA ASN A 313 12.99 1.13 13.71
C ASN A 313 11.65 0.38 13.66
N ILE A 314 10.89 0.52 12.56
CA ILE A 314 9.63 -0.19 12.37
C ILE A 314 9.88 -1.41 11.47
N SER A 315 9.59 -2.62 11.98
CA SER A 315 9.90 -3.89 11.31
C SER A 315 9.33 -4.02 9.88
N GLU A 316 8.17 -3.44 9.59
CA GLU A 316 7.56 -3.44 8.26
C GLU A 316 8.38 -2.65 7.23
N HIS A 317 9.16 -1.67 7.66
CA HIS A 317 9.97 -0.80 6.81
C HIS A 317 11.39 -1.35 6.58
N LEU A 318 11.82 -2.32 7.36
CA LEU A 318 13.15 -2.91 7.22
C LEU A 318 13.33 -3.59 5.85
N PRO A 319 14.58 -3.65 5.35
CA PRO A 319 14.93 -4.36 4.13
C PRO A 319 14.49 -5.83 4.16
N LEU A 320 14.04 -6.33 3.02
CA LEU A 320 13.68 -7.73 2.87
C LEU A 320 14.92 -8.61 2.91
N THR A 321 14.90 -9.65 3.74
CA THR A 321 15.87 -10.73 3.68
C THR A 321 15.25 -11.96 3.01
N LEU A 322 15.91 -12.53 1.99
CA LEU A 322 15.38 -13.69 1.26
C LEU A 322 15.28 -14.93 2.15
N VAL A 323 16.18 -15.09 3.13
CA VAL A 323 16.24 -16.26 4.03
C VAL A 323 14.96 -16.49 4.84
N LYS A 324 14.18 -15.44 5.07
CA LYS A 324 12.92 -15.50 5.85
C LYS A 324 11.66 -15.30 5.02
N ASN A 325 11.77 -15.30 3.69
CA ASN A 325 10.68 -14.95 2.78
C ASN A 325 10.53 -15.97 1.64
N ASP A 326 10.06 -17.17 1.97
CA ASP A 326 9.86 -18.27 1.01
C ASP A 326 8.97 -17.89 -0.17
N ASN A 327 7.89 -17.13 0.07
CA ASN A 327 7.00 -16.66 -1.00
C ASN A 327 7.75 -15.79 -2.03
N MET A 328 8.63 -14.91 -1.57
CA MET A 328 9.43 -14.07 -2.45
C MET A 328 10.45 -14.90 -3.24
N MET A 329 11.09 -15.87 -2.60
CA MET A 329 12.00 -16.80 -3.28
C MET A 329 11.30 -17.59 -4.37
N VAL A 330 10.10 -18.11 -4.09
CA VAL A 330 9.29 -18.85 -5.08
C VAL A 330 8.91 -17.96 -6.26
N ILE A 331 8.42 -16.74 -6.02
CA ILE A 331 8.05 -15.79 -7.07
C ILE A 331 9.24 -15.47 -7.97
N LEU A 332 10.40 -15.13 -7.38
CA LEU A 332 11.63 -14.84 -8.12
C LEU A 332 12.12 -16.05 -8.91
N THR A 333 12.08 -17.24 -8.32
CA THR A 333 12.50 -18.49 -8.99
C THR A 333 11.64 -18.79 -10.21
N ILE A 334 10.30 -18.67 -10.10
CA ILE A 334 9.38 -18.85 -11.22
C ILE A 334 9.65 -17.82 -12.31
N LEU A 335 9.78 -16.55 -11.94
CA LEU A 335 10.03 -15.45 -12.87
C LEU A 335 11.34 -15.66 -13.64
N LEU A 336 12.45 -15.92 -12.93
CA LEU A 336 13.77 -16.19 -13.52
C LEU A 336 13.74 -17.48 -14.37
N GLY A 337 13.05 -18.53 -13.89
CA GLY A 337 12.89 -19.77 -14.63
C GLY A 337 12.21 -19.53 -15.99
N ILE A 338 11.12 -18.77 -16.02
CA ILE A 338 10.43 -18.41 -17.28
C ILE A 338 11.37 -17.59 -18.19
N LEU A 339 12.03 -16.57 -17.65
CA LEU A 339 12.88 -15.67 -18.44
C LEU A 339 14.14 -16.35 -18.98
N ILE A 340 14.75 -17.26 -18.21
CA ILE A 340 16.01 -17.92 -18.59
C ILE A 340 15.74 -19.13 -19.51
N PHE A 341 14.86 -20.05 -19.10
CA PHE A 341 14.70 -21.36 -19.74
C PHE A 341 13.68 -21.39 -20.88
N THR A 342 12.88 -20.34 -21.06
CA THR A 342 11.90 -20.28 -22.15
C THR A 342 12.30 -19.24 -23.21
N ARG A 343 11.61 -19.29 -24.38
CA ARG A 343 11.79 -18.30 -25.46
C ARG A 343 10.83 -17.11 -25.34
N THR A 344 10.16 -16.96 -24.21
CA THR A 344 9.26 -15.83 -23.97
C THR A 344 10.01 -14.49 -23.98
N LYS A 345 9.38 -13.48 -24.57
CA LYS A 345 9.91 -12.11 -24.62
C LYS A 345 9.11 -11.22 -23.68
N ILE A 346 9.81 -10.53 -22.80
CA ILE A 346 9.22 -9.53 -21.90
C ILE A 346 9.17 -8.16 -22.59
N LYS A 347 8.08 -7.40 -22.39
CA LYS A 347 8.04 -5.99 -22.81
C LYS A 347 8.97 -5.16 -21.93
N VAL A 348 9.61 -4.15 -22.53
CA VAL A 348 10.56 -3.28 -21.80
C VAL A 348 9.88 -2.64 -20.57
N ARG A 349 8.66 -2.13 -20.73
CA ARG A 349 7.89 -1.56 -19.61
C ARG A 349 7.60 -2.58 -18.50
N ASP A 350 7.24 -3.82 -18.87
CA ASP A 350 6.96 -4.88 -17.91
C ASP A 350 8.27 -5.30 -17.18
N PHE A 351 9.40 -5.29 -17.88
CA PHE A 351 10.71 -5.52 -17.27
C PHE A 351 11.07 -4.42 -16.24
N PHE A 352 10.95 -3.14 -16.62
CA PHE A 352 11.24 -2.04 -15.70
C PHE A 352 10.27 -2.01 -14.51
N MET A 353 8.98 -2.34 -14.74
CA MET A 353 8.01 -2.45 -13.65
C MET A 353 8.43 -3.53 -12.66
N LEU A 354 8.73 -4.74 -13.11
CA LEU A 354 9.19 -5.82 -12.23
C LEU A 354 10.50 -5.48 -11.53
N ALA A 355 11.49 -4.97 -12.26
CA ALA A 355 12.78 -4.61 -11.68
C ALA A 355 12.63 -3.53 -10.61
N GLY A 356 11.81 -2.50 -10.86
CA GLY A 356 11.52 -1.46 -9.87
C GLY A 356 10.78 -1.98 -8.65
N LEU A 357 9.76 -2.84 -8.83
CA LEU A 357 9.01 -3.43 -7.72
C LEU A 357 9.86 -4.41 -6.89
N ILE A 358 10.75 -5.18 -7.54
CA ILE A 358 11.71 -6.05 -6.86
C ILE A 358 12.68 -5.20 -6.04
N LEU A 359 13.24 -4.13 -6.62
CA LEU A 359 14.15 -3.23 -5.92
C LEU A 359 13.46 -2.61 -4.69
N LEU A 360 12.26 -2.07 -4.86
CA LEU A 360 11.46 -1.51 -3.75
C LEU A 360 11.19 -2.56 -2.65
N SER A 361 10.93 -3.82 -3.03
CA SER A 361 10.71 -4.91 -2.07
C SER A 361 11.98 -5.23 -1.25
N PHE A 362 13.17 -5.12 -1.85
CA PHE A 362 14.42 -5.25 -1.11
C PHE A 362 14.72 -4.06 -0.20
N MET A 363 14.21 -2.87 -0.53
CA MET A 363 14.35 -1.69 0.32
C MET A 363 13.41 -1.72 1.53
N SER A 364 12.20 -2.31 1.38
CA SER A 364 11.21 -2.40 2.46
C SER A 364 10.30 -3.61 2.27
N GLN A 365 10.15 -4.42 3.33
CA GLN A 365 9.27 -5.60 3.34
C GLN A 365 7.82 -5.26 2.98
N ARG A 366 7.34 -4.08 3.35
CA ARG A 366 5.99 -3.59 3.04
C ARG A 366 5.73 -3.53 1.53
N GLN A 367 6.77 -3.27 0.72
CA GLN A 367 6.65 -3.17 -0.74
C GLN A 367 6.49 -4.52 -1.46
N VAL A 368 6.70 -5.65 -0.77
CA VAL A 368 6.39 -6.99 -1.30
C VAL A 368 4.92 -7.08 -1.74
N SER A 369 4.03 -6.40 -1.02
CA SER A 369 2.60 -6.32 -1.37
C SER A 369 2.37 -5.75 -2.77
N MET A 370 3.11 -4.70 -3.14
CA MET A 370 3.03 -4.08 -4.48
C MET A 370 3.62 -4.98 -5.57
N LEU A 371 4.72 -5.68 -5.27
CA LEU A 371 5.29 -6.67 -6.20
C LEU A 371 4.30 -7.82 -6.45
N VAL A 372 3.66 -8.34 -5.41
CA VAL A 372 2.64 -9.39 -5.54
C VAL A 372 1.46 -8.87 -6.36
N LEU A 373 0.95 -7.68 -6.06
CA LEU A 373 -0.24 -7.10 -6.69
C LEU A 373 -0.03 -6.83 -8.19
N ILE A 374 0.99 -6.05 -8.54
CA ILE A 374 1.24 -5.62 -9.92
C ILE A 374 2.04 -6.67 -10.69
N GLY A 375 3.02 -7.31 -10.04
CA GLY A 375 3.82 -8.38 -10.62
C GLY A 375 2.99 -9.58 -11.06
N ASN A 376 1.87 -9.88 -10.37
CA ASN A 376 0.91 -10.89 -10.78
C ASN A 376 0.43 -10.69 -12.23
N PHE A 377 0.10 -9.45 -12.62
CA PHE A 377 -0.40 -9.17 -13.97
C PHE A 377 0.67 -9.39 -15.03
N ILE A 378 1.92 -9.06 -14.72
CA ILE A 378 3.04 -9.23 -15.63
C ILE A 378 3.43 -10.72 -15.73
N LEU A 379 3.51 -11.41 -14.59
CA LEU A 379 3.78 -12.85 -14.56
C LEU A 379 2.71 -13.62 -15.34
N LEU A 380 1.43 -13.26 -15.18
CA LEU A 380 0.35 -13.85 -15.97
C LEU A 380 0.55 -13.66 -17.46
N LYS A 381 0.97 -12.46 -17.94
CA LYS A 381 1.28 -12.24 -19.36
C LYS A 381 2.38 -13.17 -19.85
N LEU A 382 3.46 -13.36 -19.06
CA LEU A 382 4.57 -14.25 -19.40
C LEU A 382 4.13 -15.73 -19.46
N ILE A 383 3.32 -16.16 -18.51
CA ILE A 383 2.75 -17.52 -18.48
C ILE A 383 1.83 -17.75 -19.70
N CYS A 384 1.05 -16.73 -20.10
CA CYS A 384 0.19 -16.83 -21.29
C CYS A 384 1.01 -16.94 -22.57
N ASP A 385 2.06 -16.12 -22.74
CA ASP A 385 2.96 -16.19 -23.89
C ASP A 385 3.62 -17.61 -23.97
N LEU A 386 4.00 -18.18 -22.81
CA LEU A 386 4.52 -19.54 -22.73
C LEU A 386 3.48 -20.60 -23.10
N TYR A 387 2.27 -20.48 -22.54
CA TYR A 387 1.16 -21.40 -22.81
C TYR A 387 0.77 -21.42 -24.29
N ASP A 388 0.66 -20.25 -24.92
CA ASP A 388 0.34 -20.14 -26.35
C ASP A 388 1.42 -20.78 -27.22
N ALA A 389 2.69 -20.67 -26.85
CA ALA A 389 3.80 -21.33 -27.53
C ALA A 389 3.72 -22.89 -27.45
N ILE A 390 3.22 -23.42 -26.33
CA ILE A 390 3.00 -24.87 -26.16
C ILE A 390 1.75 -25.33 -26.92
N LYS A 391 0.65 -24.57 -26.85
CA LYS A 391 -0.65 -24.89 -27.47
C LYS A 391 -0.58 -24.99 -28.99
N LEU A 392 0.31 -24.25 -29.64
CA LEU A 392 0.53 -24.32 -31.10
C LEU A 392 0.92 -25.75 -31.58
N LYS A 393 1.32 -26.65 -30.68
CA LYS A 393 1.67 -28.03 -30.97
C LYS A 393 0.46 -28.99 -30.95
N VAL A 394 -0.70 -28.58 -30.41
CA VAL A 394 -1.92 -29.41 -30.28
C VAL A 394 -2.79 -29.21 -31.52
N LYS A 395 -2.79 -30.17 -32.43
CA LYS A 395 -3.45 -30.06 -33.76
C LYS A 395 -4.80 -30.77 -33.88
N SER A 396 -5.05 -31.89 -33.16
CA SER A 396 -6.27 -32.67 -33.33
C SER A 396 -7.41 -32.23 -32.40
N GLU A 397 -8.67 -32.38 -32.85
CA GLU A 397 -9.86 -32.06 -32.06
C GLU A 397 -10.01 -32.98 -30.82
N SER A 398 -9.60 -34.24 -30.95
CA SER A 398 -9.54 -35.19 -29.83
C SER A 398 -8.59 -34.68 -28.74
N GLN A 399 -7.39 -34.26 -29.10
CA GLN A 399 -6.39 -33.69 -28.16
C GLN A 399 -6.91 -32.43 -27.48
N LYS A 400 -7.64 -31.55 -28.18
CA LYS A 400 -8.25 -30.36 -27.59
C LYS A 400 -9.30 -30.70 -26.53
N ASN A 401 -10.12 -31.76 -26.78
CA ASN A 401 -11.13 -32.23 -25.83
C ASN A 401 -10.47 -32.86 -24.59
N THR A 402 -9.44 -33.68 -24.77
CA THR A 402 -8.67 -34.25 -23.65
C THR A 402 -8.01 -33.19 -22.82
N TYR A 403 -7.44 -32.18 -23.47
CA TYR A 403 -6.82 -31.03 -22.79
C TYR A 403 -7.84 -30.22 -21.98
N PHE A 404 -9.04 -30.00 -22.54
CA PHE A 404 -10.11 -29.30 -21.84
C PHE A 404 -10.56 -30.07 -20.59
N ILE A 405 -10.76 -31.38 -20.71
CA ILE A 405 -11.16 -32.25 -19.58
C ILE A 405 -10.07 -32.26 -18.52
N ALA A 406 -8.79 -32.43 -18.89
CA ALA A 406 -7.67 -32.40 -17.94
C ALA A 406 -7.59 -31.05 -17.19
N THR A 407 -7.78 -29.94 -17.91
CA THR A 407 -7.78 -28.61 -17.31
C THR A 407 -8.95 -28.41 -16.34
N LEU A 408 -10.13 -28.94 -16.68
CA LEU A 408 -11.32 -28.94 -15.82
C LEU A 408 -11.10 -29.78 -14.55
N SER A 409 -10.48 -30.94 -14.67
CA SER A 409 -10.16 -31.83 -13.54
C SER A 409 -9.17 -31.12 -12.57
N VAL A 410 -8.12 -30.50 -13.10
CA VAL A 410 -7.19 -29.70 -12.29
C VAL A 410 -7.91 -28.56 -11.58
N PHE A 411 -8.78 -27.83 -12.29
CA PHE A 411 -9.59 -26.78 -11.67
C PHE A 411 -10.44 -27.31 -10.51
N SER A 412 -11.11 -28.44 -10.70
CA SER A 412 -11.98 -29.03 -9.67
C SER A 412 -11.19 -29.41 -8.41
N VAL A 413 -10.02 -30.04 -8.58
CA VAL A 413 -9.15 -30.41 -7.45
C VAL A 413 -8.67 -29.15 -6.71
N VAL A 414 -8.16 -28.16 -7.44
CA VAL A 414 -7.69 -26.89 -6.85
C VAL A 414 -8.84 -26.17 -6.14
N ALA A 415 -10.03 -26.10 -6.73
CA ALA A 415 -11.21 -25.50 -6.14
C ALA A 415 -11.61 -26.18 -4.81
N ILE A 416 -11.60 -27.51 -4.75
CA ILE A 416 -11.88 -28.27 -3.53
C ILE A 416 -10.84 -27.97 -2.43
N LEU A 417 -9.55 -27.96 -2.79
CA LEU A 417 -8.48 -27.65 -1.83
C LEU A 417 -8.64 -26.24 -1.25
N ILE A 418 -8.93 -25.27 -2.10
CA ILE A 418 -9.13 -23.87 -1.67
C ILE A 418 -10.39 -23.75 -0.79
N CYS A 419 -11.48 -24.43 -1.12
CA CYS A 419 -12.66 -24.47 -0.26
C CYS A 419 -12.31 -25.07 1.11
N GLY A 420 -11.55 -26.18 1.16
CA GLY A 420 -11.08 -26.78 2.41
C GLY A 420 -10.25 -25.82 3.26
N MET A 421 -9.29 -25.12 2.64
CA MET A 421 -8.50 -24.08 3.30
C MET A 421 -9.39 -22.94 3.82
N SER A 422 -10.39 -22.53 3.04
CA SER A 422 -11.32 -21.46 3.43
C SER A 422 -12.20 -21.87 4.62
N PHE A 423 -12.70 -23.09 4.64
CA PHE A 423 -13.46 -23.61 5.79
C PHE A 423 -12.60 -23.64 7.05
N LYS A 424 -11.34 -24.12 6.95
CA LYS A 424 -10.40 -24.12 8.06
C LYS A 424 -10.14 -22.70 8.58
N GLY A 425 -9.85 -21.73 7.70
CA GLY A 425 -9.63 -20.33 8.09
C GLY A 425 -10.88 -19.67 8.71
N CYS A 426 -12.09 -20.07 8.28
CA CYS A 426 -13.32 -19.61 8.94
C CYS A 426 -13.51 -20.23 10.33
N ASP A 427 -13.14 -21.51 10.51
CA ASP A 427 -13.25 -22.20 11.79
C ASP A 427 -12.29 -21.64 12.82
N GLU A 428 -11.04 -21.42 12.46
CA GLU A 428 -10.03 -20.78 13.31
C GLU A 428 -10.52 -19.43 13.86
N LYS A 429 -11.17 -18.60 13.05
CA LYS A 429 -11.69 -17.27 13.45
C LYS A 429 -12.92 -17.28 14.33
N LYS A 430 -13.59 -18.40 14.55
CA LYS A 430 -14.78 -18.44 15.43
C LYS A 430 -14.45 -18.03 16.85
N HIS A 431 -13.26 -18.40 17.31
CA HIS A 431 -12.79 -18.14 18.66
C HIS A 431 -12.05 -16.80 18.82
N ASP A 432 -11.74 -16.12 17.70
CA ASP A 432 -11.06 -14.82 17.76
C ASP A 432 -12.01 -13.74 18.27
N SER A 433 -11.49 -12.82 19.08
CA SER A 433 -12.12 -11.56 19.46
C SER A 433 -11.73 -10.45 18.49
N TYR A 434 -12.50 -9.36 18.46
CA TYR A 434 -12.12 -8.17 17.69
C TYR A 434 -10.95 -7.42 18.32
N VAL A 435 -10.85 -7.48 19.65
CA VAL A 435 -9.76 -6.94 20.46
C VAL A 435 -9.08 -8.12 21.16
N ASP A 436 -7.79 -8.29 20.95
CA ASP A 436 -7.00 -9.32 21.60
C ASP A 436 -6.55 -8.82 22.98
N ASP A 437 -7.12 -9.37 24.04
CA ASP A 437 -6.79 -9.03 25.42
C ASP A 437 -5.37 -9.48 25.85
N LYS A 438 -4.69 -10.26 25.00
CA LYS A 438 -3.27 -10.61 25.21
C LYS A 438 -2.32 -9.51 24.72
N SER A 439 -2.75 -8.79 23.69
CA SER A 439 -1.95 -7.75 23.05
C SER A 439 -2.34 -6.34 23.52
N TYR A 440 -3.56 -6.17 24.01
CA TYR A 440 -4.09 -4.87 24.41
C TYR A 440 -4.52 -4.85 25.88
N PRO A 441 -4.25 -3.74 26.61
CA PRO A 441 -4.52 -3.62 28.04
C PRO A 441 -6.02 -3.36 28.34
N VAL A 442 -6.88 -4.33 28.01
CA VAL A 442 -8.34 -4.18 28.14
C VAL A 442 -8.75 -3.96 29.60
N SER A 443 -8.29 -4.81 30.51
CA SER A 443 -8.60 -4.72 31.94
C SER A 443 -7.88 -3.54 32.61
N ALA A 444 -6.59 -3.35 32.30
CA ALA A 444 -5.81 -2.22 32.82
C ALA A 444 -6.39 -0.86 32.39
N SER A 445 -6.89 -0.74 31.14
CA SER A 445 -7.56 0.50 30.70
C SER A 445 -8.88 0.76 31.43
N ASN A 446 -9.62 -0.29 31.84
CA ASN A 446 -10.80 -0.13 32.68
C ASN A 446 -10.42 0.42 34.07
N TYR A 447 -9.34 -0.09 34.68
CA TYR A 447 -8.83 0.45 35.93
C TYR A 447 -8.41 1.92 35.79
N ILE A 448 -7.68 2.27 34.73
CA ILE A 448 -7.28 3.67 34.51
C ILE A 448 -8.51 4.58 34.41
N ILE A 449 -9.56 4.19 33.67
CA ILE A 449 -10.75 5.02 33.47
C ILE A 449 -11.62 5.13 34.70
N ASN A 450 -11.82 4.00 35.41
CA ASN A 450 -12.80 3.92 36.50
C ASN A 450 -12.23 4.29 37.87
N ASP A 451 -10.92 4.07 38.07
CA ASP A 451 -10.29 4.22 39.37
C ASP A 451 -9.19 5.31 39.38
N LEU A 452 -8.30 5.34 38.36
CA LEU A 452 -7.14 6.21 38.38
C LEU A 452 -7.50 7.64 37.94
N ILE A 453 -8.14 7.83 36.78
CA ILE A 453 -8.53 9.15 36.28
C ILE A 453 -9.45 9.91 37.26
N PRO A 454 -10.44 9.29 37.93
CA PRO A 454 -11.24 9.98 38.91
C PRO A 454 -10.46 10.47 40.13
N LYS A 455 -9.34 9.83 40.49
CA LYS A 455 -8.48 10.22 41.62
C LYS A 455 -7.49 11.30 41.27
N VAL A 456 -6.82 11.16 40.12
CA VAL A 456 -5.69 12.02 39.72
C VAL A 456 -6.14 13.22 38.87
N GLY A 457 -7.18 13.02 38.04
CA GLY A 457 -7.58 13.96 36.98
C GLY A 457 -6.83 13.70 35.67
N VAL A 458 -7.57 13.77 34.55
CA VAL A 458 -7.02 13.43 33.24
C VAL A 458 -5.84 14.34 32.81
N GLU A 459 -5.88 15.61 33.22
CA GLU A 459 -4.85 16.62 32.87
C GLU A 459 -3.53 16.45 33.64
N LYS A 460 -3.56 15.73 34.77
CA LYS A 460 -2.38 15.44 35.57
C LYS A 460 -1.82 14.04 35.32
N LEU A 461 -2.51 13.25 34.49
CA LEU A 461 -2.10 11.90 34.17
C LEU A 461 -1.11 11.90 33.00
N HIS A 462 0.18 12.06 33.29
CA HIS A 462 1.24 11.86 32.32
C HIS A 462 1.66 10.39 32.31
N LEU A 463 0.85 9.57 31.60
CA LEU A 463 1.01 8.12 31.56
C LEU A 463 2.03 7.72 30.51
N TYR A 464 3.18 7.13 30.92
CA TYR A 464 4.05 6.43 29.98
C TYR A 464 3.42 5.10 29.56
N ASN A 465 3.41 4.84 28.25
CA ASN A 465 2.92 3.60 27.66
C ASN A 465 3.79 3.17 26.48
N GLU A 466 3.71 1.90 26.08
CA GLU A 466 4.46 1.39 24.95
C GLU A 466 3.70 1.57 23.62
N TYR A 467 4.46 1.67 22.52
CA TYR A 467 4.01 1.90 21.16
C TYR A 467 2.94 0.90 20.68
N ASN A 468 3.12 -0.39 21.02
CA ASN A 468 2.33 -1.49 20.46
C ASN A 468 0.85 -1.50 20.89
N TYR A 469 0.49 -0.81 21.97
CA TYR A 469 -0.88 -0.71 22.46
C TYR A 469 -1.35 0.72 22.75
N GLY A 470 -0.51 1.71 22.48
CA GLY A 470 -0.86 3.11 22.71
C GLY A 470 -2.12 3.57 21.98
N SER A 471 -2.31 3.13 20.72
CA SER A 471 -3.53 3.47 19.98
C SER A 471 -4.80 2.86 20.59
N TYR A 472 -4.70 1.74 21.29
CA TYR A 472 -5.83 1.19 22.04
C TYR A 472 -6.18 2.06 23.26
N LEU A 473 -5.18 2.52 24.02
CA LEU A 473 -5.39 3.47 25.13
C LEU A 473 -6.02 4.78 24.63
N LEU A 474 -5.49 5.32 23.54
CA LEU A 474 -6.03 6.50 22.88
C LEU A 474 -7.51 6.31 22.48
N PHE A 475 -7.85 5.16 21.89
CA PHE A 475 -9.23 4.81 21.54
C PHE A 475 -10.13 4.79 22.79
N ARG A 476 -9.62 4.33 23.93
CA ARG A 476 -10.31 4.33 25.22
C ARG A 476 -10.43 5.73 25.86
N GLY A 477 -9.86 6.76 25.23
CA GLY A 477 -9.87 8.14 25.73
C GLY A 477 -8.83 8.43 26.83
N ILE A 478 -7.80 7.59 26.93
CA ILE A 478 -6.67 7.77 27.84
C ILE A 478 -5.58 8.55 27.11
N PRO A 479 -5.08 9.70 27.65
CA PRO A 479 -3.94 10.39 27.08
C PRO A 479 -2.69 9.52 27.03
N VAL A 480 -1.96 9.55 25.90
CA VAL A 480 -0.84 8.64 25.66
C VAL A 480 0.49 9.37 25.55
N PHE A 481 1.58 8.69 25.97
CA PHE A 481 2.94 9.08 25.67
C PHE A 481 3.28 8.87 24.19
N ILE A 482 2.93 7.68 23.69
CA ILE A 482 3.19 7.28 22.31
C ILE A 482 2.09 6.32 21.81
N ASP A 483 1.84 6.36 20.49
CA ASP A 483 0.96 5.40 19.81
C ASP A 483 1.51 5.05 18.42
N SER A 484 0.79 4.24 17.64
CA SER A 484 1.30 3.76 16.34
C SER A 484 1.38 4.81 15.22
N ARG A 485 1.12 6.08 15.51
CA ARG A 485 1.37 7.22 14.61
C ARG A 485 2.81 7.71 14.75
N ALA A 486 3.79 6.86 14.46
CA ALA A 486 5.22 7.10 14.69
C ALA A 486 5.72 8.45 14.15
N ASP A 487 5.21 8.90 13.00
CA ASP A 487 5.54 10.17 12.37
C ASP A 487 5.20 11.39 13.25
N LEU A 488 4.12 11.33 14.04
CA LEU A 488 3.75 12.38 14.98
C LEU A 488 4.87 12.70 15.98
N TYR A 489 5.57 11.66 16.43
CA TYR A 489 6.57 11.70 17.50
C TYR A 489 8.00 11.92 16.99
N ALA A 490 8.18 12.13 15.68
CA ALA A 490 9.48 12.32 15.05
C ALA A 490 9.78 13.79 14.76
N PRO A 491 11.04 14.25 14.94
CA PRO A 491 11.40 15.67 14.85
C PRO A 491 11.13 16.29 13.49
N GLU A 492 11.23 15.54 12.40
CA GLU A 492 10.94 16.04 11.05
C GLU A 492 9.45 16.37 10.83
N PHE A 493 8.56 15.84 11.66
CA PHE A 493 7.12 16.14 11.61
C PHE A 493 6.70 17.16 12.65
N ASN A 494 7.29 17.14 13.85
CA ASN A 494 6.90 18.03 14.93
C ASN A 494 7.78 19.28 15.06
N GLY A 495 8.92 19.34 14.34
CA GLY A 495 9.84 20.47 14.33
C GLY A 495 9.90 21.22 13.00
N LYS A 496 10.72 22.28 13.00
CA LYS A 496 11.09 23.03 11.79
C LYS A 496 12.56 22.78 11.47
N LYS A 497 12.89 22.80 10.18
CA LYS A 497 14.26 22.64 9.72
C LYS A 497 15.02 23.95 9.93
N ASN A 498 16.16 23.89 10.63
CA ASN A 498 17.03 25.05 10.85
C ASN A 498 17.92 25.32 9.62
N SER A 499 18.77 26.36 9.67
CA SER A 499 19.68 26.74 8.59
C SER A 499 20.79 25.70 8.31
N GLU A 500 21.07 24.82 9.25
CA GLU A 500 22.06 23.75 9.15
C GLU A 500 21.46 22.46 8.59
N GLY A 501 20.13 22.44 8.40
CA GLY A 501 19.41 21.30 7.85
C GLY A 501 18.90 20.30 8.89
N GLU A 502 19.05 20.61 10.17
CA GLU A 502 18.56 19.82 11.30
C GLU A 502 17.16 20.26 11.72
N TYR A 503 16.39 19.35 12.33
CA TYR A 503 15.07 19.65 12.86
C TYR A 503 15.15 20.01 14.34
N ASP A 504 14.46 21.07 14.76
CA ASP A 504 14.37 21.53 16.15
C ASP A 504 13.27 20.83 16.95
N GLY A 505 12.59 19.84 16.35
CA GLY A 505 11.56 19.07 17.00
C GLY A 505 12.09 18.07 18.01
N ARG A 506 11.22 17.62 18.94
CA ARG A 506 11.56 16.60 19.94
C ARG A 506 11.46 15.21 19.32
N ASP A 507 12.47 14.35 19.51
CA ASP A 507 12.49 12.97 19.02
C ASP A 507 11.92 12.00 20.06
N ILE A 508 10.61 12.15 20.34
CA ILE A 508 9.88 11.32 21.30
C ILE A 508 9.91 9.84 20.91
N PHE A 509 9.98 9.56 19.60
CA PHE A 509 10.01 8.18 19.11
C PHE A 509 11.32 7.47 19.47
N THR A 510 12.47 8.15 19.33
CA THR A 510 13.77 7.60 19.75
C THR A 510 13.86 7.51 21.27
N ASP A 511 13.42 8.53 22.00
CA ASP A 511 13.39 8.51 23.47
C ASP A 511 12.57 7.31 23.98
N PHE A 512 11.40 7.04 23.37
CA PHE A 512 10.62 5.82 23.67
C PHE A 512 11.41 4.53 23.43
N LEU A 513 12.13 4.42 22.29
CA LEU A 513 12.93 3.24 21.98
C LEU A 513 14.06 3.04 23.00
N ASP A 514 14.72 4.11 23.40
CA ASP A 514 15.81 4.09 24.35
C ASP A 514 15.32 3.72 25.77
N ILE A 515 14.17 4.23 26.18
CA ILE A 515 13.52 3.84 27.44
C ILE A 515 13.13 2.35 27.39
N SER A 516 12.42 1.92 26.36
CA SER A 516 11.87 0.55 26.26
C SER A 516 12.94 -0.52 26.12
N SER A 517 14.07 -0.20 25.47
CA SER A 517 15.24 -1.07 25.32
C SER A 517 16.22 -0.99 26.50
N LEU A 518 16.06 -0.01 27.39
CA LEU A 518 16.99 0.35 28.47
C LEU A 518 18.35 0.86 27.95
N ALA A 519 18.36 1.50 26.80
CA ALA A 519 19.55 2.17 26.27
C ALA A 519 19.79 3.53 26.99
N ALA A 520 18.72 4.17 27.45
CA ALA A 520 18.77 5.34 28.33
C ALA A 520 18.37 4.99 29.77
N ASN A 521 18.73 5.87 30.71
CA ASN A 521 18.22 5.78 32.08
C ASN A 521 16.75 6.21 32.09
N TYR A 522 15.83 5.28 32.34
CA TYR A 522 14.40 5.55 32.32
C TYR A 522 13.95 6.59 33.36
N GLU A 523 14.61 6.67 34.53
CA GLU A 523 14.25 7.66 35.55
C GLU A 523 14.52 9.08 35.07
N ASN A 524 15.69 9.33 34.46
CA ASN A 524 16.03 10.63 33.92
C ASN A 524 15.05 11.04 32.80
N GLU A 525 14.70 10.09 31.92
CA GLU A 525 13.74 10.36 30.85
C GLU A 525 12.32 10.58 31.40
N PHE A 526 11.90 9.82 32.41
CA PHE A 526 10.62 10.05 33.07
C PHE A 526 10.56 11.40 33.79
N GLU A 527 11.67 11.85 34.34
CA GLU A 527 11.77 13.20 34.90
C GLU A 527 11.70 14.29 33.80
N ASN A 528 12.45 14.12 32.70
CA ASN A 528 12.44 15.04 31.55
C ASN A 528 11.06 15.22 30.92
N TYR A 529 10.20 14.21 31.03
CA TYR A 529 8.84 14.18 30.50
C TYR A 529 7.76 14.42 31.55
N ASP A 530 8.10 14.66 32.81
CA ASP A 530 7.14 14.75 33.93
C ASP A 530 6.18 13.55 34.00
N VAL A 531 6.69 12.34 33.72
CA VAL A 531 5.90 11.10 33.81
C VAL A 531 5.45 10.86 35.24
N THR A 532 4.15 10.71 35.44
CA THR A 532 3.54 10.45 36.75
C THR A 532 3.17 8.99 36.96
N HIS A 533 2.79 8.31 35.88
CA HIS A 533 2.35 6.91 35.90
C HIS A 533 2.95 6.13 34.75
N VAL A 534 3.11 4.82 34.93
CA VAL A 534 3.69 3.92 33.92
C VAL A 534 2.77 2.73 33.74
N ILE A 535 2.40 2.40 32.51
CA ILE A 535 1.81 1.11 32.15
C ILE A 535 2.79 0.35 31.25
N THR A 536 3.06 -0.90 31.58
CA THR A 536 4.00 -1.74 30.82
C THR A 536 3.54 -3.20 30.83
N TYR A 537 4.08 -4.02 29.91
CA TYR A 537 3.89 -5.46 29.97
C TYR A 537 4.56 -6.02 31.24
N SER A 538 3.84 -6.83 32.04
CA SER A 538 4.36 -7.42 33.26
C SER A 538 5.63 -8.27 33.09
N ASN A 539 5.89 -8.76 31.85
CA ASN A 539 7.09 -9.53 31.50
C ASN A 539 8.17 -8.69 30.77
N SER A 540 8.02 -7.36 30.69
CA SER A 540 9.03 -6.49 30.05
C SER A 540 10.26 -6.30 30.94
N LYS A 541 11.39 -5.90 30.31
CA LYS A 541 12.61 -5.57 31.04
C LYS A 541 12.40 -4.34 31.93
N LEU A 542 11.71 -3.33 31.39
CA LEU A 542 11.39 -2.11 32.11
C LEU A 542 10.56 -2.42 33.36
N ASN A 543 9.51 -3.25 33.25
CA ASN A 543 8.72 -3.70 34.39
C ASN A 543 9.58 -4.34 35.47
N SER A 544 10.53 -5.21 35.10
CA SER A 544 11.41 -5.92 36.03
C SER A 544 12.34 -4.97 36.80
N LEU A 545 12.62 -3.77 36.28
CA LEU A 545 13.38 -2.74 37.02
C LEU A 545 12.46 -1.92 37.89
N ILE A 546 11.37 -1.38 37.37
CA ILE A 546 10.40 -0.53 38.09
C ILE A 546 9.84 -1.28 39.30
N ALA A 547 9.52 -2.58 39.19
CA ALA A 547 9.02 -3.40 40.30
C ALA A 547 9.98 -3.52 41.49
N LYS A 548 11.26 -3.16 41.34
CA LYS A 548 12.28 -3.18 42.40
C LYS A 548 12.67 -1.79 42.88
N ASP A 549 12.16 -0.77 42.24
CA ASP A 549 12.48 0.62 42.50
C ASP A 549 11.51 1.19 43.53
N SER A 550 12.04 1.63 44.66
CA SER A 550 11.24 2.20 45.78
C SER A 550 10.56 3.53 45.41
N ASN A 551 10.91 4.14 44.29
CA ASN A 551 10.28 5.37 43.78
C ASN A 551 8.96 5.09 43.07
N TYR A 552 8.54 3.82 42.97
CA TYR A 552 7.31 3.43 42.28
C TYR A 552 6.43 2.57 43.18
N GLU A 553 5.13 2.84 43.16
CA GLU A 553 4.10 2.05 43.81
C GLU A 553 3.29 1.30 42.76
N GLU A 554 3.12 -0.01 42.92
CA GLU A 554 2.26 -0.84 42.08
C GLU A 554 0.79 -0.58 42.42
N LEU A 555 0.04 -0.04 41.43
CA LEU A 555 -1.38 0.24 41.58
C LEU A 555 -2.27 -0.89 41.04
N TYR A 556 -1.80 -1.62 40.05
CA TYR A 556 -2.58 -2.63 39.36
C TYR A 556 -1.67 -3.64 38.64
N ASP A 557 -2.02 -4.91 38.70
CA ASP A 557 -1.42 -5.99 37.91
C ASP A 557 -2.48 -7.04 37.54
N ASP A 558 -2.59 -7.42 36.28
CA ASP A 558 -3.45 -8.51 35.79
C ASP A 558 -2.64 -9.71 35.28
N GLY A 559 -1.34 -9.73 35.53
CA GLY A 559 -0.39 -10.74 35.09
C GLY A 559 0.06 -10.55 33.63
N ARG A 560 -0.42 -9.52 32.93
CA ARG A 560 -0.02 -9.13 31.58
C ARG A 560 0.40 -7.68 31.49
N PHE A 561 -0.32 -6.80 32.16
CA PHE A 561 -0.05 -5.37 32.22
C PHE A 561 -0.01 -4.94 33.69
N THR A 562 1.03 -4.19 34.05
CA THR A 562 1.21 -3.62 35.37
C THR A 562 1.18 -2.10 35.26
N ILE A 563 0.53 -1.45 36.24
CA ILE A 563 0.48 0.01 36.35
C ILE A 563 1.16 0.43 37.62
N TYR A 564 2.06 1.43 37.50
CA TYR A 564 2.77 2.02 38.61
C TYR A 564 2.48 3.52 38.69
N GLU A 565 2.47 4.02 39.94
CA GLU A 565 2.57 5.46 40.24
C GLU A 565 4.02 5.80 40.58
N ARG A 566 4.54 6.88 40.04
CA ARG A 566 5.86 7.43 40.39
C ARG A 566 5.71 8.33 41.61
N LEU A 567 6.32 7.94 42.73
CA LEU A 567 6.27 8.70 44.00
C LEU A 567 7.11 9.97 43.87
N SER A 568 6.57 11.09 44.29
CA SER A 568 7.34 12.35 44.32
C SER A 568 8.38 12.29 45.45
N ALA A 569 9.51 13.01 45.28
CA ALA A 569 10.54 13.07 46.33
C ALA A 569 10.00 13.55 47.71
N ASN A 570 8.87 14.28 47.70
CA ASN A 570 8.19 14.73 48.93
C ASN A 570 7.36 13.68 49.60
N ASP A 571 6.96 12.57 48.93
CA ASP A 571 6.14 11.52 49.50
C ASP A 571 7.01 10.49 50.25
N ASN A 572 8.31 10.45 49.98
CA ASN A 572 9.27 9.54 50.62
C ASN A 572 9.73 10.02 52.05
N GLU A 573 9.41 11.24 52.47
CA GLU A 573 9.76 11.75 53.81
C GLU A 573 8.64 11.50 54.86
N VAL A 574 7.50 10.96 54.45
CA VAL A 574 6.31 10.78 55.35
C VAL A 574 6.09 9.32 55.79
N ASN A 575 6.89 8.36 55.33
CA ASN A 575 6.76 6.97 55.77
C ASN A 575 7.93 6.48 56.66
#